data_1c38ede984e6f7010a29f8f3f59cd2b7
#
_entry.id   1c38ede984e6f7010a29f8f3f59cd2b7
#
_cell.length_a   1.000
_cell.length_b   1.000
_cell.length_c   1.000
_cell.angle_alpha   90.00
_cell.angle_beta   90.00
_cell.angle_gamma   90.00
#
_symmetry.space_group_name_H-M   'P 1'
#
loop_
_entity.id
_entity.type
_entity.pdbx_description
1 polymer ?
#
loop_
_entity_poly.entity_id
_entity_poly.type
_entity_poly.pdbx_seq_one_letter_code
_entity_poly.pdbx_strand_id
1 'polypeptide(L)'
;MRARVLAAATVAVLLITATPVPADAAPSALPAVVPCPKLPTPTVTRPPRPVPPAPVPAQQAVGGAALATAGLVVPQGAPAPPPVTAGSWLVADLDSGAVLGGCGPHEYATPASVQKLLLAATMLP
;
A
#
# COMPACT_ATOMS: atom_id res chain seq x y z
N MET A 1 26.54 52.38 -55.44
CA MET A 1 25.76 52.85 -54.28
C MET A 1 25.05 51.65 -53.64
N ARG A 2 25.49 51.19 -52.46
CA ARG A 2 24.91 50.03 -51.75
C ARG A 2 24.21 50.55 -50.48
N ALA A 3 22.90 50.50 -50.44
CA ALA A 3 22.12 50.86 -49.27
C ALA A 3 22.14 49.72 -48.26
N ARG A 4 22.60 50.00 -47.04
CA ARG A 4 22.58 49.08 -45.87
C ARG A 4 21.25 49.33 -45.14
N VAL A 5 20.40 48.34 -45.10
CA VAL A 5 19.19 48.28 -44.28
C VAL A 5 19.60 47.79 -42.88
N LEU A 6 19.45 48.66 -41.88
CA LEU A 6 19.60 48.30 -40.46
C LEU A 6 18.26 47.76 -39.96
N ALA A 7 18.25 46.47 -39.63
CA ALA A 7 17.11 45.84 -38.93
C ALA A 7 17.25 46.08 -37.43
N ALA A 8 16.34 46.82 -36.83
CA ALA A 8 16.24 46.98 -35.38
C ALA A 8 15.48 45.80 -34.79
N ALA A 9 16.14 44.98 -33.98
CA ALA A 9 15.52 43.90 -33.23
C ALA A 9 15.00 44.46 -31.89
N THR A 10 13.67 44.52 -31.76
CA THR A 10 13.01 44.82 -30.51
C THR A 10 12.93 43.56 -29.64
N VAL A 11 13.64 43.56 -28.52
CA VAL A 11 13.58 42.49 -27.49
C VAL A 11 12.37 42.78 -26.60
N ALA A 12 11.33 41.95 -26.70
CA ALA A 12 10.20 41.99 -25.79
C ALA A 12 10.55 41.21 -24.52
N VAL A 13 10.71 41.90 -23.40
CA VAL A 13 10.89 41.32 -22.07
C VAL A 13 9.51 40.89 -21.55
N LEU A 14 9.26 39.59 -21.52
CA LEU A 14 8.06 39.02 -20.89
C LEU A 14 8.29 39.03 -19.37
N LEU A 15 7.60 39.90 -18.66
CA LEU A 15 7.52 39.88 -17.19
C LEU A 15 6.55 38.76 -16.80
N ILE A 16 7.11 37.62 -16.35
CA ILE A 16 6.34 36.53 -15.75
C ILE A 16 6.00 36.94 -14.31
N THR A 17 4.78 37.36 -14.09
CA THR A 17 4.24 37.57 -12.73
C THR A 17 3.96 36.22 -12.10
N ALA A 18 4.81 35.77 -11.17
CA ALA A 18 4.56 34.59 -10.34
C ALA A 18 3.40 34.90 -9.37
N THR A 19 2.23 34.31 -9.61
CA THR A 19 1.14 34.32 -8.64
C THR A 19 1.52 33.41 -7.46
N PRO A 20 1.44 33.87 -6.20
CA PRO A 20 1.64 33.00 -5.06
C PRO A 20 0.53 31.96 -5.02
N VAL A 21 0.89 30.69 -5.11
CA VAL A 21 -0.01 29.56 -4.86
C VAL A 21 -0.32 29.53 -3.36
N PRO A 22 -1.59 29.61 -2.93
CA PRO A 22 -1.91 29.44 -1.52
C PRO A 22 -1.53 28.03 -1.06
N ALA A 23 -0.57 27.96 -0.15
CA ALA A 23 -0.17 26.72 0.51
C ALA A 23 -1.14 26.42 1.67
N ASP A 24 -2.40 26.15 1.34
CA ASP A 24 -3.37 25.61 2.29
C ASP A 24 -3.62 24.13 1.94
N ALA A 25 -2.54 23.33 2.04
CA ALA A 25 -2.68 21.89 2.11
C ALA A 25 -3.05 21.55 3.55
N ALA A 26 -4.36 21.50 3.82
CA ALA A 26 -4.84 20.85 5.04
C ALA A 26 -4.19 19.46 5.15
N PRO A 27 -3.74 19.03 6.36
CA PRO A 27 -3.15 17.70 6.52
C PRO A 27 -4.16 16.68 6.01
N SER A 28 -3.80 15.95 4.95
CA SER A 28 -4.61 14.85 4.45
C SER A 28 -4.79 13.86 5.57
N ALA A 29 -6.01 13.78 6.11
CA ALA A 29 -6.34 12.78 7.09
C ALA A 29 -5.97 11.41 6.50
N LEU A 30 -5.19 10.62 7.21
CA LEU A 30 -4.87 9.25 6.82
C LEU A 30 -6.18 8.53 6.51
N PRO A 31 -6.28 7.78 5.41
CA PRO A 31 -7.49 7.06 5.08
C PRO A 31 -7.88 6.15 6.25
N ALA A 32 -9.14 6.22 6.65
CA ALA A 32 -9.64 5.41 7.75
C ALA A 32 -9.44 3.93 7.42
N VAL A 33 -8.81 3.20 8.34
CA VAL A 33 -8.61 1.75 8.20
C VAL A 33 -9.96 1.06 8.31
N VAL A 34 -10.38 0.38 7.25
CA VAL A 34 -11.63 -0.41 7.25
C VAL A 34 -11.40 -1.66 8.10
N PRO A 35 -12.20 -1.89 9.16
CA PRO A 35 -12.00 -3.05 10.02
C PRO A 35 -12.32 -4.36 9.29
N CYS A 36 -11.59 -5.41 9.66
CA CYS A 36 -11.82 -6.75 9.12
C CYS A 36 -13.13 -7.33 9.69
N PRO A 37 -14.00 -7.92 8.87
CA PRO A 37 -15.13 -8.67 9.36
C PRO A 37 -14.62 -9.93 10.10
N LYS A 38 -14.93 -10.04 11.41
CA LYS A 38 -14.47 -11.15 12.25
C LYS A 38 -15.63 -11.86 12.93
N LEU A 39 -15.54 -13.18 13.00
CA LEU A 39 -16.38 -13.97 13.88
C LEU A 39 -15.80 -13.92 15.31
N PRO A 40 -16.67 -13.97 16.34
CA PRO A 40 -16.21 -14.10 17.72
C PRO A 40 -15.39 -15.38 17.88
N THR A 41 -14.19 -15.25 18.42
CA THR A 41 -13.33 -16.39 18.72
C THR A 41 -13.30 -16.63 20.23
N PRO A 42 -13.27 -17.88 20.68
CA PRO A 42 -13.11 -18.18 22.11
C PRO A 42 -11.78 -17.62 22.61
N THR A 43 -11.80 -17.02 23.79
CA THR A 43 -10.60 -16.50 24.43
C THR A 43 -9.73 -17.67 24.87
N VAL A 44 -8.60 -17.86 24.18
CA VAL A 44 -7.57 -18.83 24.55
C VAL A 44 -6.37 -18.08 25.10
N THR A 45 -5.95 -18.41 26.30
CA THR A 45 -4.70 -17.87 26.87
C THR A 45 -3.53 -18.40 26.07
N ARG A 46 -2.88 -17.51 25.31
CA ARG A 46 -1.70 -17.82 24.52
C ARG A 46 -0.44 -17.28 25.20
N PRO A 47 0.71 -17.93 25.05
CA PRO A 47 1.95 -17.35 25.51
C PRO A 47 2.21 -16.01 24.81
N PRO A 48 2.96 -15.09 25.45
CA PRO A 48 3.29 -13.81 24.86
C PRO A 48 4.00 -14.01 23.51
N ARG A 49 3.60 -13.25 22.51
CA ARG A 49 4.24 -13.28 21.20
C ARG A 49 5.56 -12.51 21.24
N PRO A 50 6.54 -12.88 20.42
CA PRO A 50 7.72 -12.06 20.21
C PRO A 50 7.34 -10.66 19.75
N VAL A 51 8.19 -9.68 20.05
CA VAL A 51 7.99 -8.30 19.57
C VAL A 51 7.99 -8.30 18.05
N PRO A 52 6.97 -7.72 17.40
CA PRO A 52 6.93 -7.64 15.95
C PRO A 52 8.12 -6.83 15.42
N PRO A 53 8.62 -7.14 14.21
CA PRO A 53 9.59 -6.28 13.55
C PRO A 53 9.00 -4.89 13.29
N ALA A 54 9.86 -3.89 13.08
CA ALA A 54 9.43 -2.56 12.73
C ALA A 54 8.54 -2.57 11.47
N PRO A 55 7.48 -1.74 11.42
CA PRO A 55 6.64 -1.65 10.24
C PRO A 55 7.45 -1.24 9.01
N VAL A 56 7.20 -1.92 7.88
CA VAL A 56 7.80 -1.56 6.60
C VAL A 56 7.05 -0.35 6.02
N PRO A 57 7.75 0.66 5.48
CA PRO A 57 7.09 1.77 4.78
C PRO A 57 6.13 1.26 3.70
N ALA A 58 4.97 1.93 3.54
CA ALA A 58 3.92 1.48 2.61
C ALA A 58 4.43 1.26 1.18
N GLN A 59 5.36 2.10 0.72
CA GLN A 59 5.97 2.01 -0.62
C GLN A 59 6.86 0.77 -0.81
N GLN A 60 7.29 0.14 0.28
CA GLN A 60 8.13 -1.06 0.30
C GLN A 60 7.35 -2.31 0.68
N ALA A 61 6.05 -2.18 0.93
CA ALA A 61 5.22 -3.32 1.28
C ALA A 61 5.16 -4.33 0.12
N VAL A 62 5.39 -5.59 0.42
CA VAL A 62 5.25 -6.68 -0.56
C VAL A 62 3.80 -6.72 -1.04
N GLY A 63 3.60 -6.78 -2.36
CA GLY A 63 2.29 -6.70 -2.98
C GLY A 63 1.77 -5.27 -3.21
N GLY A 64 2.58 -4.25 -2.88
CA GLY A 64 2.30 -2.85 -3.15
C GLY A 64 1.67 -2.08 -1.99
N ALA A 65 1.70 -0.75 -2.11
CA ALA A 65 1.27 0.17 -1.07
C ALA A 65 -0.20 -0.02 -0.61
N ALA A 66 -1.08 -0.49 -1.50
CA ALA A 66 -2.47 -0.76 -1.17
C ALA A 66 -2.64 -1.86 -0.12
N LEU A 67 -1.69 -2.80 -0.04
CA LEU A 67 -1.69 -3.88 0.95
C LEU A 67 -1.02 -3.48 2.28
N ALA A 68 -0.39 -2.33 2.36
CA ALA A 68 0.27 -1.83 3.57
C ALA A 68 -0.74 -1.29 4.60
N THR A 69 -1.74 -2.08 4.94
CA THR A 69 -2.79 -1.73 5.91
C THR A 69 -3.04 -2.88 6.87
N ALA A 70 -3.44 -2.54 8.09
CA ALA A 70 -3.92 -3.52 9.07
C ALA A 70 -5.41 -3.89 8.85
N GLY A 71 -6.10 -3.23 7.92
CA GLY A 71 -7.52 -3.40 7.66
C GLY A 71 -7.83 -4.24 6.44
N LEU A 72 -9.09 -4.13 6.04
CA LEU A 72 -9.64 -4.80 4.87
C LEU A 72 -9.22 -4.10 3.58
N VAL A 73 -8.75 -4.89 2.63
CA VAL A 73 -8.47 -4.48 1.24
C VAL A 73 -9.25 -5.39 0.31
N VAL A 74 -10.13 -4.80 -0.48
CA VAL A 74 -10.88 -5.50 -1.54
C VAL A 74 -10.94 -4.59 -2.75
N PRO A 75 -11.07 -5.12 -3.97
CA PRO A 75 -11.28 -4.32 -5.16
C PRO A 75 -12.52 -3.45 -5.04
N GLN A 76 -12.49 -2.28 -5.66
CA GLN A 76 -13.65 -1.39 -5.68
C GLN A 76 -14.86 -2.11 -6.32
N GLY A 77 -16.01 -2.05 -5.65
CA GLY A 77 -17.23 -2.71 -6.11
C GLY A 77 -17.31 -4.21 -5.79
N ALA A 78 -16.28 -4.79 -5.18
CA ALA A 78 -16.36 -6.17 -4.73
C ALA A 78 -17.38 -6.33 -3.59
N PRO A 79 -18.07 -7.47 -3.51
CA PRO A 79 -18.96 -7.76 -2.39
C PRO A 79 -18.16 -7.84 -1.08
N ALA A 80 -18.82 -7.52 0.03
CA ALA A 80 -18.20 -7.64 1.34
C ALA A 80 -17.81 -9.11 1.60
N PRO A 81 -16.56 -9.39 2.02
CA PRO A 81 -16.15 -10.74 2.34
C PRO A 81 -16.89 -11.25 3.60
N PRO A 82 -17.09 -12.56 3.70
CA PRO A 82 -17.73 -13.14 4.89
C PRO A 82 -16.82 -12.94 6.11
N PRO A 83 -17.40 -12.85 7.32
CA PRO A 83 -16.63 -12.84 8.55
C PRO A 83 -15.95 -14.18 8.77
N VAL A 84 -14.66 -14.14 9.16
CA VAL A 84 -13.84 -15.32 9.42
C VAL A 84 -13.18 -15.24 10.79
N THR A 85 -12.74 -16.38 11.33
CA THR A 85 -12.01 -16.43 12.61
C THR A 85 -10.51 -16.13 12.47
N ALA A 86 -10.02 -16.05 11.23
CA ALA A 86 -8.61 -15.75 10.97
C ALA A 86 -8.23 -14.33 11.46
N GLY A 87 -7.04 -14.20 12.05
CA GLY A 87 -6.48 -12.90 12.44
C GLY A 87 -6.14 -12.04 11.24
N SER A 88 -5.52 -12.67 10.23
CA SER A 88 -5.20 -12.07 8.94
C SER A 88 -5.41 -13.08 7.83
N TRP A 89 -5.66 -12.61 6.61
CA TRP A 89 -5.85 -13.47 5.43
C TRP A 89 -5.53 -12.72 4.14
N LEU A 90 -5.21 -13.48 3.12
CA LEU A 90 -5.00 -13.00 1.76
C LEU A 90 -5.59 -14.01 0.78
N VAL A 91 -6.22 -13.51 -0.27
CA VAL A 91 -6.69 -14.30 -1.40
C VAL A 91 -6.02 -13.77 -2.66
N ALA A 92 -5.40 -14.67 -3.41
CA ALA A 92 -4.74 -14.34 -4.67
C ALA A 92 -5.13 -15.34 -5.74
N ASP A 93 -5.13 -14.89 -6.97
CA ASP A 93 -5.25 -15.71 -8.15
C ASP A 93 -3.90 -16.39 -8.42
N LEU A 94 -3.89 -17.72 -8.57
CA LEU A 94 -2.65 -18.48 -8.69
C LEU A 94 -2.02 -18.35 -10.10
N ASP A 95 -2.82 -18.10 -11.12
CA ASP A 95 -2.32 -18.04 -12.49
C ASP A 95 -1.69 -16.67 -12.79
N SER A 96 -2.33 -15.61 -12.34
CA SER A 96 -1.88 -14.23 -12.57
C SER A 96 -1.04 -13.65 -11.42
N GLY A 97 -1.12 -14.22 -10.23
CA GLY A 97 -0.56 -13.65 -9.00
C GLY A 97 -1.31 -12.42 -8.47
N ALA A 98 -2.44 -12.06 -9.07
CA ALA A 98 -3.22 -10.91 -8.66
C ALA A 98 -3.85 -11.11 -7.28
N VAL A 99 -3.74 -10.11 -6.40
CA VAL A 99 -4.39 -10.14 -5.09
C VAL A 99 -5.85 -9.73 -5.26
N LEU A 100 -6.76 -10.65 -4.91
CA LEU A 100 -8.20 -10.47 -5.00
C LEU A 100 -8.81 -9.84 -3.73
N GLY A 101 -8.08 -9.91 -2.61
CA GLY A 101 -8.48 -9.30 -1.36
C GLY A 101 -7.63 -9.76 -0.20
N GLY A 102 -7.70 -9.03 0.91
CA GLY A 102 -6.97 -9.38 2.11
C GLY A 102 -7.44 -8.60 3.33
N CYS A 103 -7.02 -9.05 4.49
CA CYS A 103 -7.21 -8.34 5.72
C CYS A 103 -5.98 -8.47 6.62
N GLY A 104 -5.39 -7.34 7.02
CA GLY A 104 -4.14 -7.33 7.75
C GLY A 104 -3.04 -8.15 7.08
N PRO A 105 -2.78 -8.00 5.76
CA PRO A 105 -1.91 -8.92 5.01
C PRO A 105 -0.47 -8.95 5.52
N HIS A 106 -0.04 -7.89 6.20
CA HIS A 106 1.30 -7.79 6.81
C HIS A 106 1.27 -7.93 8.35
N GLU A 107 0.17 -8.45 8.92
CA GLU A 107 0.10 -8.69 10.35
C GLU A 107 1.10 -9.79 10.76
N TYR A 108 1.95 -9.46 11.72
CA TYR A 108 2.93 -10.40 12.24
C TYR A 108 2.24 -11.50 13.07
N ALA A 109 2.42 -12.73 12.65
CA ALA A 109 1.88 -13.91 13.32
C ALA A 109 2.89 -15.05 13.34
N THR A 110 2.68 -16.02 14.23
CA THR A 110 3.47 -17.24 14.24
C THR A 110 3.18 -18.06 12.99
N PRO A 111 4.20 -18.54 12.26
CA PRO A 111 4.04 -19.22 10.97
C PRO A 111 3.38 -20.60 11.08
N ALA A 112 3.26 -21.16 12.29
CA ALA A 112 2.72 -22.50 12.52
C ALA A 112 3.33 -23.53 11.54
N SER A 113 2.51 -24.35 10.86
CA SER A 113 3.00 -25.36 9.92
C SER A 113 3.51 -24.79 8.58
N VAL A 114 3.34 -23.51 8.31
CA VAL A 114 3.88 -22.86 7.10
C VAL A 114 5.42 -22.92 7.08
N GLN A 115 6.06 -22.96 8.25
CA GLN A 115 7.51 -23.16 8.34
C GLN A 115 8.01 -24.44 7.64
N LYS A 116 7.14 -25.46 7.49
CA LYS A 116 7.47 -26.69 6.78
C LYS A 116 7.70 -26.47 5.28
N LEU A 117 7.10 -25.42 4.70
CA LEU A 117 7.34 -25.04 3.30
C LEU A 117 8.77 -24.56 3.11
N LEU A 118 9.33 -23.82 4.07
CA LEU A 118 10.74 -23.42 4.04
C LEU A 118 11.65 -24.65 4.09
N LEU A 119 11.35 -25.60 4.99
CA LEU A 119 12.11 -26.84 5.06
C LEU A 119 12.03 -27.61 3.74
N ALA A 120 10.83 -27.75 3.16
CA ALA A 120 10.68 -28.40 1.86
C ALA A 120 11.48 -27.69 0.76
N ALA A 121 11.42 -26.34 0.70
CA ALA A 121 12.15 -25.55 -0.28
C ALA A 121 13.68 -25.69 -0.14
N THR A 122 14.21 -25.93 1.07
CA THR A 122 15.65 -26.15 1.30
C THR A 122 16.10 -27.57 0.99
N MET A 123 15.17 -28.54 0.94
CA MET A 123 15.45 -29.95 0.66
C MET A 123 15.26 -30.33 -0.81
N LEU A 124 14.58 -29.51 -1.56
CA LEU A 124 14.38 -29.72 -3.01
C LEU A 124 15.53 -29.05 -3.79
N PRO A 125 16.14 -29.75 -4.76
CA PRO A 125 17.23 -29.21 -5.60
C PRO A 125 16.75 -28.08 -6.51
#